data_fae28cedf5934e3892a3abfc88d4aa12
#
_entry.id   fae28cedf5934e3892a3abfc88d4aa12
#
_cell.length_a   1.000
_cell.length_b   1.000
_cell.length_c   1.000
_cell.angle_alpha   90.00
_cell.angle_beta   90.00
_cell.angle_gamma   90.00
#
_symmetry.space_group_name_H-M   'P 1'
#
loop_
_entity.id
_entity.type
_entity.pdbx_description
1 polymer ?
#
loop_
_entity_poly.entity_id
_entity_poly.type
_entity_poly.pdbx_seq_one_letter_code
_entity_poly.pdbx_strand_id
1 'polypeptide(L)'
;MKLSLCNEVIRELPFARQCVLAASLGYPGLEVAPFTFGDEAYAMTAAERSAIRTACKASGIAVSGLHWLLAAPAGLSITTADRAVWRKSVDILRALVELCAELGGDYLVHGSPAQRRVTEADDAKRAEEAWRIAASEAGQAGVTYCIEPLARPDCNLVNTLAEAAEIVRRTGNPA
;
A
#
# COMPACT_ATOMS: atom_id res chain seq x y z
N MET A 1 -15.03 15.86 5.84
CA MET A 1 -13.79 15.06 5.74
C MET A 1 -14.19 13.60 5.86
N LYS A 2 -13.69 12.74 4.98
CA LYS A 2 -13.87 11.29 5.11
C LYS A 2 -12.70 10.73 5.93
N LEU A 3 -12.99 9.90 6.93
CA LEU A 3 -11.99 9.24 7.77
C LEU A 3 -12.10 7.73 7.56
N SER A 4 -10.96 7.04 7.47
CA SER A 4 -10.91 5.59 7.41
C SER A 4 -10.17 5.05 8.63
N LEU A 5 -10.58 3.88 9.11
CA LEU A 5 -9.89 3.17 10.17
C LEU A 5 -8.86 2.23 9.53
N CYS A 6 -7.60 2.28 9.99
CA CYS A 6 -6.59 1.32 9.57
C CYS A 6 -6.89 -0.05 10.20
N ASN A 7 -7.01 -1.08 9.38
CA ASN A 7 -7.46 -2.38 9.84
C ASN A 7 -6.46 -3.14 10.71
N GLU A 8 -5.16 -2.82 10.62
CA GLU A 8 -4.15 -3.48 11.45
C GLU A 8 -4.30 -3.23 12.95
N VAL A 9 -4.94 -2.11 13.35
CA VAL A 9 -5.17 -1.81 14.78
C VAL A 9 -6.27 -2.67 15.40
N ILE A 10 -7.04 -3.37 14.55
CA ILE A 10 -8.11 -4.29 14.95
C ILE A 10 -7.96 -5.66 14.26
N ARG A 11 -6.75 -6.00 13.81
CA ARG A 11 -6.44 -7.23 13.03
C ARG A 11 -6.76 -8.54 13.75
N GLU A 12 -6.89 -8.51 15.07
CA GLU A 12 -7.28 -9.69 15.88
C GLU A 12 -8.73 -10.14 15.60
N LEU A 13 -9.55 -9.27 15.01
CA LEU A 13 -10.91 -9.59 14.60
C LEU A 13 -10.92 -10.18 13.19
N PRO A 14 -11.80 -11.16 12.90
CA PRO A 14 -12.09 -11.55 11.52
C PRO A 14 -12.54 -10.34 10.70
N PHE A 15 -12.16 -10.25 9.42
CA PHE A 15 -12.37 -9.06 8.59
C PHE A 15 -13.83 -8.57 8.57
N ALA A 16 -14.81 -9.47 8.48
CA ALA A 16 -16.22 -9.10 8.55
C ALA A 16 -16.59 -8.41 9.89
N ARG A 17 -15.94 -8.78 10.99
CA ARG A 17 -16.14 -8.14 12.30
C ARG A 17 -15.43 -6.77 12.36
N GLN A 18 -14.29 -6.62 11.68
CA GLN A 18 -13.63 -5.33 11.52
C GLN A 18 -14.56 -4.34 10.79
N CYS A 19 -15.23 -4.79 9.71
CA CYS A 19 -16.21 -3.99 8.98
C CYS A 19 -17.36 -3.54 9.87
N VAL A 20 -17.96 -4.44 10.64
CA VAL A 20 -19.06 -4.12 11.58
C VAL A 20 -18.59 -3.11 12.63
N LEU A 21 -17.41 -3.29 13.21
CA LEU A 21 -16.86 -2.38 14.22
C LEU A 21 -16.62 -0.99 13.63
N ALA A 22 -15.96 -0.90 12.46
CA ALA A 22 -15.70 0.37 11.79
C ALA A 22 -17.01 1.12 11.51
N ALA A 23 -18.02 0.44 10.98
CA ALA A 23 -19.35 1.01 10.74
C ALA A 23 -19.99 1.52 12.04
N SER A 24 -19.94 0.75 13.14
CA SER A 24 -20.52 1.14 14.43
C SER A 24 -19.85 2.37 15.05
N LEU A 25 -18.56 2.61 14.71
CA LEU A 25 -17.80 3.79 15.12
C LEU A 25 -17.99 4.99 14.18
N GLY A 26 -18.78 4.83 13.11
CA GLY A 26 -19.06 5.90 12.15
C GLY A 26 -18.00 6.08 11.06
N TYR A 27 -17.09 5.14 10.89
CA TYR A 27 -16.13 5.17 9.77
C TYR A 27 -16.82 4.71 8.47
N PRO A 28 -16.71 5.48 7.37
CA PRO A 28 -17.23 5.08 6.06
C PRO A 28 -16.38 4.04 5.35
N GLY A 29 -15.16 3.73 5.85
CA GLY A 29 -14.26 2.80 5.22
C GLY A 29 -13.17 2.26 6.12
N LEU A 30 -12.55 1.18 5.64
CA LEU A 30 -11.30 0.62 6.16
C LEU A 30 -10.15 0.91 5.18
N GLU A 31 -9.03 1.37 5.69
CA GLU A 31 -7.75 1.34 5.01
C GLU A 31 -7.06 0.02 5.36
N VAL A 32 -6.73 -0.77 4.35
CA VAL A 32 -6.35 -2.16 4.54
C VAL A 32 -4.84 -2.36 4.45
N ALA A 33 -4.25 -2.98 5.46
CA ALA A 33 -2.88 -3.49 5.41
C ALA A 33 -2.89 -4.91 4.84
N PRO A 34 -2.31 -5.17 3.66
CA PRO A 34 -2.37 -6.49 3.02
C PRO A 34 -1.85 -7.62 3.91
N PHE A 35 -0.79 -7.40 4.69
CA PHE A 35 -0.21 -8.41 5.56
C PHE A 35 -1.18 -8.97 6.63
N THR A 36 -2.30 -8.27 6.91
CA THR A 36 -3.32 -8.76 7.84
C THR A 36 -4.10 -9.95 7.28
N PHE A 37 -3.98 -10.22 5.98
CA PHE A 37 -4.54 -11.41 5.31
C PHE A 37 -3.48 -12.51 5.06
N GLY A 38 -2.24 -12.29 5.47
CA GLY A 38 -1.12 -13.21 5.28
C GLY A 38 -0.03 -12.70 4.34
N ASP A 39 1.05 -13.47 4.23
CA ASP A 39 2.25 -13.05 3.51
C ASP A 39 2.06 -12.91 1.99
N GLU A 40 1.09 -13.60 1.42
CA GLU A 40 0.81 -13.61 -0.02
C GLU A 40 -0.51 -12.91 -0.38
N ALA A 41 -0.93 -11.93 0.43
CA ALA A 41 -2.17 -11.18 0.20
C ALA A 41 -2.24 -10.52 -1.19
N TYR A 42 -1.09 -10.20 -1.79
CA TYR A 42 -1.00 -9.71 -3.17
C TYR A 42 -1.47 -10.73 -4.22
N ALA A 43 -1.50 -12.02 -3.89
CA ALA A 43 -1.92 -13.12 -4.76
C ALA A 43 -3.32 -13.67 -4.42
N MET A 44 -4.15 -12.92 -3.69
CA MET A 44 -5.51 -13.30 -3.35
C MET A 44 -6.29 -13.79 -4.57
N THR A 45 -7.06 -14.87 -4.37
CA THR A 45 -7.99 -15.37 -5.37
C THR A 45 -9.18 -14.43 -5.59
N ALA A 46 -9.87 -14.56 -6.72
CA ALA A 46 -11.10 -13.82 -6.99
C ALA A 46 -12.20 -14.06 -5.92
N ALA A 47 -12.25 -15.28 -5.35
CA ALA A 47 -13.18 -15.62 -4.28
C ALA A 47 -12.88 -14.86 -2.98
N GLU A 48 -11.60 -14.77 -2.58
CA GLU A 48 -11.17 -14.01 -1.39
C GLU A 48 -11.44 -12.51 -1.55
N ARG A 49 -11.10 -11.92 -2.71
CA ARG A 49 -11.42 -10.52 -3.04
C ARG A 49 -12.93 -10.26 -3.00
N SER A 50 -13.74 -11.19 -3.52
CA SER A 50 -15.20 -11.11 -3.47
C SER A 50 -15.75 -11.18 -2.04
N ALA A 51 -15.16 -12.02 -1.18
CA ALA A 51 -15.56 -12.12 0.24
C ALA A 51 -15.30 -10.80 0.99
N ILE A 52 -14.17 -10.13 0.72
CA ILE A 52 -13.84 -8.81 1.29
C ILE A 52 -14.89 -7.77 0.87
N ARG A 53 -15.16 -7.66 -0.44
CA ARG A 53 -16.18 -6.72 -0.94
C ARG A 53 -17.56 -6.98 -0.36
N THR A 54 -17.92 -8.26 -0.22
CA THR A 54 -19.20 -8.68 0.36
C THR A 54 -19.32 -8.25 1.83
N ALA A 55 -18.25 -8.45 2.63
CA ALA A 55 -18.22 -8.04 4.02
C ALA A 55 -18.34 -6.50 4.19
N CYS A 56 -17.63 -5.75 3.38
CA CYS A 56 -17.74 -4.29 3.35
C CYS A 56 -19.17 -3.84 3.01
N LYS A 57 -19.74 -4.38 1.93
CA LYS A 57 -21.09 -4.07 1.47
C LYS A 57 -22.15 -4.40 2.54
N ALA A 58 -22.04 -5.54 3.21
CA ALA A 58 -22.96 -5.96 4.27
C ALA A 58 -22.96 -5.00 5.48
N SER A 59 -21.84 -4.31 5.72
CA SER A 59 -21.68 -3.35 6.81
C SER A 59 -21.86 -1.89 6.37
N GLY A 60 -22.13 -1.63 5.10
CA GLY A 60 -22.32 -0.28 4.56
C GLY A 60 -21.05 0.58 4.53
N ILE A 61 -19.87 -0.05 4.49
CA ILE A 61 -18.57 0.63 4.38
C ILE A 61 -17.84 0.21 3.09
N ALA A 62 -16.72 0.87 2.80
CA ALA A 62 -15.85 0.53 1.67
C ALA A 62 -14.42 0.22 2.10
N VAL A 63 -13.63 -0.44 1.24
CA VAL A 63 -12.18 -0.35 1.30
C VAL A 63 -11.80 1.02 0.76
N SER A 64 -11.13 1.85 1.56
CA SER A 64 -10.71 3.19 1.12
C SER A 64 -9.40 3.16 0.35
N GLY A 65 -8.51 2.27 0.71
CA GLY A 65 -7.19 2.09 0.09
C GLY A 65 -6.37 1.03 0.78
N LEU A 66 -5.13 0.88 0.34
CA LEU A 66 -4.15 -0.03 0.94
C LEU A 66 -2.98 0.76 1.56
N HIS A 67 -2.38 0.22 2.63
CA HIS A 67 -1.15 0.75 3.23
C HIS A 67 -0.24 -0.40 3.70
N TRP A 68 0.98 -0.11 4.19
CA TRP A 68 1.97 -1.14 4.54
C TRP A 68 2.27 -2.11 3.40
N LEU A 69 2.42 -1.60 2.18
CA LEU A 69 2.38 -2.37 0.92
C LEU A 69 3.40 -3.51 0.84
N LEU A 70 4.62 -3.31 1.34
CA LEU A 70 5.70 -4.30 1.27
C LEU A 70 6.08 -4.88 2.63
N ALA A 71 5.20 -4.80 3.64
CA ALA A 71 5.47 -5.36 4.96
C ALA A 71 5.60 -6.90 4.93
N ALA A 72 4.94 -7.55 3.97
CA ALA A 72 5.01 -8.99 3.72
C ALA A 72 5.03 -9.28 2.21
N PRO A 73 5.66 -10.40 1.80
CA PRO A 73 6.52 -11.29 2.59
C PRO A 73 7.82 -10.64 3.03
N ALA A 74 8.53 -11.24 3.98
CA ALA A 74 9.82 -10.74 4.42
C ALA A 74 10.86 -10.72 3.29
N GLY A 75 11.88 -9.85 3.41
CA GLY A 75 13.02 -9.79 2.49
C GLY A 75 12.78 -8.95 1.23
N LEU A 76 11.67 -8.21 1.14
CA LEU A 76 11.43 -7.25 0.06
C LEU A 76 12.25 -5.97 0.26
N SER A 77 12.64 -5.33 -0.85
CA SER A 77 13.31 -4.01 -0.84
C SER A 77 13.25 -3.36 -2.21
N ILE A 78 12.91 -2.07 -2.23
CA ILE A 78 12.95 -1.24 -3.45
C ILE A 78 14.27 -0.47 -3.61
N THR A 79 15.14 -0.52 -2.59
CA THR A 79 16.44 0.17 -2.59
C THR A 79 17.61 -0.76 -2.91
N THR A 80 17.43 -2.07 -2.77
CA THR A 80 18.50 -3.08 -2.90
C THR A 80 19.16 -3.13 -4.27
N ALA A 81 20.46 -3.43 -4.30
CA ALA A 81 21.20 -3.74 -5.51
C ALA A 81 20.92 -5.17 -6.05
N ASP A 82 20.36 -6.06 -5.21
CA ASP A 82 19.94 -7.39 -5.65
C ASP A 82 18.74 -7.27 -6.61
N ARG A 83 19.00 -7.54 -7.87
CA ARG A 83 18.02 -7.40 -8.97
C ARG A 83 16.84 -8.35 -8.83
N ALA A 84 17.03 -9.54 -8.24
CA ALA A 84 15.94 -10.50 -8.05
C ALA A 84 14.97 -10.02 -6.96
N VAL A 85 15.50 -9.58 -5.83
CA VAL A 85 14.72 -8.99 -4.73
C VAL A 85 14.00 -7.72 -5.18
N TRP A 86 14.70 -6.82 -5.89
CA TRP A 86 14.10 -5.59 -6.40
C TRP A 86 12.94 -5.87 -7.35
N ARG A 87 13.13 -6.77 -8.34
CA ARG A 87 12.06 -7.16 -9.28
C ARG A 87 10.86 -7.75 -8.56
N LYS A 88 11.10 -8.71 -7.64
CA LYS A 88 10.02 -9.29 -6.83
C LYS A 88 9.24 -8.22 -6.07
N SER A 89 9.93 -7.23 -5.48
CA SER A 89 9.27 -6.13 -4.76
C SER A 89 8.40 -5.29 -5.69
N VAL A 90 8.87 -4.97 -6.90
CA VAL A 90 8.12 -4.22 -7.91
C VAL A 90 6.92 -5.03 -8.42
N ASP A 91 7.08 -6.33 -8.67
CA ASP A 91 5.99 -7.19 -9.13
C ASP A 91 4.87 -7.31 -8.06
N ILE A 92 5.25 -7.37 -6.79
CA ILE A 92 4.28 -7.32 -5.68
C ILE A 92 3.57 -5.95 -5.63
N LEU A 93 4.28 -4.82 -5.82
CA LEU A 93 3.63 -3.51 -5.89
C LEU A 93 2.58 -3.44 -7.02
N ARG A 94 2.87 -3.99 -8.20
CA ARG A 94 1.91 -4.08 -9.31
C ARG A 94 0.67 -4.89 -8.92
N ALA A 95 0.88 -6.08 -8.33
CA ALA A 95 -0.23 -6.91 -7.88
C ALA A 95 -1.08 -6.24 -6.78
N LEU A 96 -0.45 -5.44 -5.90
CA LEU A 96 -1.18 -4.66 -4.89
C LEU A 96 -1.97 -3.49 -5.49
N VAL A 97 -1.49 -2.89 -6.58
CA VAL A 97 -2.25 -1.89 -7.34
C VAL A 97 -3.52 -2.51 -7.91
N GLU A 98 -3.41 -3.67 -8.57
CA GLU A 98 -4.58 -4.43 -9.06
C GLU A 98 -5.53 -4.81 -7.93
N LEU A 99 -4.99 -5.32 -6.82
CA LEU A 99 -5.79 -5.68 -5.64
C LEU A 99 -6.55 -4.47 -5.10
N CYS A 100 -5.92 -3.30 -4.98
CA CYS A 100 -6.55 -2.07 -4.52
C CYS A 100 -7.75 -1.71 -5.41
N ALA A 101 -7.55 -1.66 -6.72
CA ALA A 101 -8.59 -1.33 -7.69
C ALA A 101 -9.75 -2.35 -7.64
N GLU A 102 -9.46 -3.65 -7.58
CA GLU A 102 -10.48 -4.69 -7.51
C GLU A 102 -11.27 -4.70 -6.20
N LEU A 103 -10.66 -4.27 -5.09
CA LEU A 103 -11.37 -4.08 -3.82
C LEU A 103 -12.21 -2.80 -3.79
N GLY A 104 -12.08 -1.92 -4.81
CA GLY A 104 -12.75 -0.63 -4.89
C GLY A 104 -12.07 0.46 -4.06
N GLY A 105 -10.79 0.30 -3.75
CA GLY A 105 -9.99 1.33 -3.07
C GLY A 105 -9.56 2.44 -4.02
N ASP A 106 -9.40 3.63 -3.48
CA ASP A 106 -9.06 4.83 -4.25
C ASP A 106 -7.54 5.09 -4.29
N TYR A 107 -6.77 4.53 -3.34
CA TYR A 107 -5.35 4.85 -3.18
C TYR A 107 -4.53 3.75 -2.50
N LEU A 108 -3.19 3.83 -2.69
CA LEU A 108 -2.20 3.02 -1.97
C LEU A 108 -1.20 3.93 -1.27
N VAL A 109 -0.87 3.64 0.00
CA VAL A 109 0.12 4.40 0.78
C VAL A 109 1.37 3.56 0.99
N HIS A 110 2.48 3.98 0.38
CA HIS A 110 3.79 3.34 0.54
C HIS A 110 4.54 3.92 1.73
N GLY A 111 4.26 3.37 2.93
CA GLY A 111 4.91 3.75 4.17
C GLY A 111 6.00 2.78 4.63
N SER A 112 6.00 1.54 4.20
CA SER A 112 6.86 0.42 4.64
C SER A 112 8.35 0.81 4.84
N PRO A 113 8.83 1.11 6.07
CA PRO A 113 10.15 1.73 6.28
C PRO A 113 11.33 0.79 6.00
N ALA A 114 11.20 -0.49 6.36
CA ALA A 114 12.28 -1.46 6.22
C ALA A 114 12.64 -1.73 4.76
N GLN A 115 11.69 -1.58 3.84
CA GLN A 115 11.81 -1.90 2.43
C GLN A 115 12.39 -0.75 1.58
N ARG A 116 12.63 0.43 2.19
CA ARG A 116 13.14 1.62 1.50
C ARG A 116 14.31 2.31 2.23
N ARG A 117 15.17 1.52 2.89
CA ARG A 117 16.40 2.05 3.52
C ARG A 117 17.47 2.31 2.48
N VAL A 118 18.11 3.47 2.58
CA VAL A 118 19.26 3.87 1.78
C VAL A 118 20.53 3.56 2.56
N THR A 119 21.43 2.82 1.98
CA THR A 119 22.78 2.48 2.50
C THR A 119 23.88 2.85 1.54
N GLU A 120 23.56 2.94 0.23
CA GLU A 120 24.50 3.24 -0.84
C GLU A 120 23.96 4.34 -1.77
N ALA A 121 24.86 4.92 -2.57
CA ALA A 121 24.56 6.09 -3.40
C ALA A 121 23.41 5.89 -4.41
N ASP A 122 23.23 4.70 -4.95
CA ASP A 122 22.21 4.43 -5.98
C ASP A 122 20.91 3.86 -5.42
N ASP A 123 20.81 3.64 -4.10
CA ASP A 123 19.63 3.08 -3.46
C ASP A 123 18.38 3.96 -3.68
N ALA A 124 18.52 5.27 -3.52
CA ALA A 124 17.43 6.21 -3.73
C ALA A 124 16.93 6.21 -5.19
N LYS A 125 17.83 6.08 -6.16
CA LYS A 125 17.45 5.98 -7.58
C LYS A 125 16.65 4.72 -7.87
N ARG A 126 17.03 3.59 -7.26
CA ARG A 126 16.28 2.33 -7.39
C ARG A 126 14.87 2.44 -6.81
N ALA A 127 14.74 3.12 -5.66
CA ALA A 127 13.43 3.39 -5.08
C ALA A 127 12.56 4.28 -5.97
N GLU A 128 13.14 5.37 -6.52
CA GLU A 128 12.41 6.25 -7.45
C GLU A 128 11.95 5.51 -8.70
N GLU A 129 12.76 4.61 -9.25
CA GLU A 129 12.36 3.77 -10.38
C GLU A 129 11.21 2.82 -10.01
N ALA A 130 11.24 2.19 -8.83
CA ALA A 130 10.16 1.34 -8.35
C ALA A 130 8.85 2.13 -8.18
N TRP A 131 8.91 3.33 -7.59
CA TRP A 131 7.75 4.21 -7.45
C TRP A 131 7.21 4.70 -8.79
N ARG A 132 8.08 5.04 -9.75
CA ARG A 132 7.67 5.42 -11.10
C ARG A 132 6.89 4.31 -11.80
N ILE A 133 7.35 3.06 -11.66
CA ILE A 133 6.64 1.89 -12.20
C ILE A 133 5.28 1.72 -11.50
N ALA A 134 5.26 1.73 -10.17
CA ALA A 134 4.03 1.56 -9.40
C ALA A 134 2.99 2.66 -9.69
N ALA A 135 3.44 3.93 -9.79
CA ALA A 135 2.56 5.05 -10.15
C ALA A 135 2.00 4.91 -11.58
N SER A 136 2.80 4.40 -12.54
CA SER A 136 2.31 4.14 -13.90
C SER A 136 1.20 3.09 -13.92
N GLU A 137 1.36 1.99 -13.17
CA GLU A 137 0.33 0.96 -13.03
C GLU A 137 -0.91 1.50 -12.31
N ALA A 138 -0.70 2.30 -11.25
CA ALA A 138 -1.80 2.93 -10.50
C ALA A 138 -2.65 3.84 -11.40
N GLY A 139 -2.01 4.66 -12.24
CA GLY A 139 -2.71 5.49 -13.22
C GLY A 139 -3.54 4.69 -14.21
N GLN A 140 -3.04 3.54 -14.68
CA GLN A 140 -3.80 2.64 -15.57
C GLN A 140 -4.97 1.96 -14.85
N ALA A 141 -4.81 1.63 -13.57
CA ALA A 141 -5.85 1.03 -12.74
C ALA A 141 -6.86 2.05 -12.19
N GLY A 142 -6.63 3.35 -12.37
CA GLY A 142 -7.51 4.43 -11.88
C GLY A 142 -7.42 4.65 -10.37
N VAL A 143 -6.30 4.31 -9.73
CA VAL A 143 -6.02 4.54 -8.31
C VAL A 143 -4.82 5.46 -8.11
N THR A 144 -4.69 6.06 -6.93
CA THR A 144 -3.58 6.98 -6.61
C THR A 144 -2.50 6.27 -5.79
N TYR A 145 -1.23 6.43 -6.20
CA TYR A 145 -0.09 5.90 -5.45
C TYR A 145 0.58 6.98 -4.62
N CYS A 146 0.50 6.87 -3.29
CA CYS A 146 0.99 7.86 -2.35
C CYS A 146 2.33 7.45 -1.74
N ILE A 147 3.32 8.34 -1.76
CA ILE A 147 4.60 8.18 -1.06
C ILE A 147 4.47 8.84 0.31
N GLU A 148 4.55 8.06 1.38
CA GLU A 148 4.44 8.56 2.74
C GLU A 148 5.80 9.03 3.27
N PRO A 149 5.94 10.30 3.70
CA PRO A 149 7.11 10.74 4.48
C PRO A 149 7.11 10.10 5.87
N LEU A 150 8.24 9.52 6.27
CA LEU A 150 8.39 8.85 7.55
C LEU A 150 9.39 9.58 8.46
N ALA A 151 9.26 9.37 9.77
CA ALA A 151 10.19 9.90 10.75
C ALA A 151 11.61 9.35 10.50
N ARG A 152 12.65 10.21 10.70
CA ARG A 152 14.05 9.82 10.47
C ARG A 152 14.52 8.60 11.25
N PRO A 153 14.07 8.31 12.49
CA PRO A 153 14.43 7.07 13.17
C PRO A 153 13.94 5.81 12.46
N ASP A 154 12.80 5.87 11.77
CA ASP A 154 12.17 4.73 11.12
C ASP A 154 12.74 4.50 9.73
N CYS A 155 12.97 5.58 8.97
CA CYS A 155 13.42 5.54 7.58
C CYS A 155 14.32 6.73 7.26
N ASN A 156 15.33 6.52 6.43
CA ASN A 156 16.26 7.57 5.98
C ASN A 156 16.01 8.02 4.53
N LEU A 157 14.89 7.63 3.94
CA LEU A 157 14.47 8.04 2.60
C LEU A 157 13.05 8.63 2.66
N VAL A 158 12.91 9.88 2.23
CA VAL A 158 11.66 10.66 2.26
C VAL A 158 11.15 10.88 3.67
N ASN A 159 11.61 11.98 4.27
CA ASN A 159 11.27 12.33 5.65
C ASN A 159 10.38 13.57 5.75
N THR A 160 10.14 14.27 4.64
CA THR A 160 9.32 15.47 4.60
C THR A 160 8.36 15.46 3.40
N LEU A 161 7.26 16.20 3.53
CA LEU A 161 6.34 16.40 2.41
C LEU A 161 7.02 17.06 1.20
N ALA A 162 8.00 17.93 1.43
CA ALA A 162 8.76 18.56 0.36
C ALA A 162 9.60 17.55 -0.43
N GLU A 163 10.26 16.60 0.26
CA GLU A 163 10.99 15.50 -0.39
C GLU A 163 10.06 14.59 -1.20
N ALA A 164 8.90 14.22 -0.63
CA ALA A 164 7.90 13.43 -1.35
C ALA A 164 7.39 14.16 -2.60
N ALA A 165 7.03 15.44 -2.48
CA ALA A 165 6.56 16.26 -3.59
C ALA A 165 7.61 16.42 -4.70
N GLU A 166 8.89 16.47 -4.34
CA GLU A 166 9.99 16.51 -5.33
C GLU A 166 10.08 15.20 -6.13
N ILE A 167 9.94 14.05 -5.46
CA ILE A 167 9.92 12.74 -6.14
C ILE A 167 8.70 12.65 -7.06
N VAL A 168 7.50 13.02 -6.58
CA VAL A 168 6.28 13.01 -7.39
C VAL A 168 6.45 13.87 -8.65
N ARG A 169 7.03 15.07 -8.52
CA ARG A 169 7.32 15.93 -9.70
C ARG A 169 8.29 15.27 -10.69
N ARG A 170 9.33 14.57 -10.19
CA ARG A 170 10.30 13.85 -11.05
C ARG A 170 9.70 12.62 -11.72
N THR A 171 8.72 11.95 -11.12
CA THR A 171 8.04 10.83 -11.76
C THR A 171 7.22 11.26 -12.98
N GLY A 172 6.74 12.50 -12.98
CA GLY A 172 5.92 13.07 -14.05
C GLY A 172 4.56 12.38 -14.20
N ASN A 173 4.12 11.61 -13.21
CA ASN A 173 2.87 10.87 -13.22
C ASN A 173 1.87 11.52 -12.26
N PRO A 174 0.62 11.81 -12.67
CA PRO A 174 -0.40 12.40 -11.81
C PRO A 174 -1.05 11.41 -10.82
N ALA A 175 -0.82 10.10 -10.97
CA ALA A 175 -1.44 9.04 -10.15
C ALA A 175 -0.67 8.72 -8.87
#